data_3dcc23330ae54fb6cb76a1a0c40a7cc2
#
_entry.id   3dcc23330ae54fb6cb76a1a0c40a7cc2
#
_cell.length_a   1.000
_cell.length_b   1.000
_cell.length_c   1.000
_cell.angle_alpha   90.00
_cell.angle_beta   90.00
_cell.angle_gamma   90.00
#
_symmetry.space_group_name_H-M   'P 1'
#
loop_
_entity.id
_entity.type
_entity.pdbx_description
1 polymer ?
#
loop_
_entity_poly.entity_id
_entity_poly.type
_entity_poly.pdbx_seq_one_letter_code
_entity_poly.pdbx_strand_id
1 'polypeptide(L)'
;MSDGTGTKGALLIVNIVLWLLQIALGAYFLYSAYMLFFEPGMVNKFNDIGFGQWLRYVTGVLETAGAIGLLIPGLSGLAALGLALVMVGASATEIFILANGDATLPLILLLASVVVAIFRRGDITRFVSRLSPGR
;
A
#
# COMPACT_ATOMS: atom_id res chain seq x y z
N MET A 1 35.93 -7.11 16.13
CA MET A 1 35.10 -7.14 15.08
C MET A 1 33.94 -6.26 15.22
N SER A 2 34.00 -5.23 14.58
CA SER A 2 32.95 -4.22 14.67
C SER A 2 31.80 -4.46 13.70
N ASP A 3 32.00 -5.35 12.75
CA ASP A 3 31.06 -5.49 11.65
C ASP A 3 29.66 -5.92 12.12
N GLY A 4 29.61 -6.85 13.06
CA GLY A 4 28.32 -7.28 13.60
C GLY A 4 27.57 -6.16 14.29
N THR A 5 28.27 -5.31 15.03
CA THR A 5 27.67 -4.18 15.71
C THR A 5 27.18 -3.13 14.71
N GLY A 6 28.00 -2.80 13.71
CA GLY A 6 27.63 -1.85 12.68
C GLY A 6 26.46 -2.33 11.86
N THR A 7 26.44 -3.63 11.49
CA THR A 7 25.32 -4.21 10.75
C THR A 7 24.05 -4.19 11.56
N LYS A 8 24.09 -4.51 12.84
CA LYS A 8 22.91 -4.47 13.72
C LYS A 8 22.38 -3.06 13.85
N GLY A 9 23.25 -2.07 13.99
CA GLY A 9 22.82 -0.67 14.03
C GLY A 9 22.15 -0.22 12.75
N ALA A 10 22.74 -0.60 11.60
CA ALA A 10 22.17 -0.26 10.30
C ALA A 10 20.79 -0.91 10.11
N LEU A 11 20.66 -2.19 10.49
CA LEU A 11 19.38 -2.90 10.38
C LEU A 11 18.32 -2.28 11.29
N LEU A 12 18.71 -1.84 12.48
CA LEU A 12 17.79 -1.17 13.38
C LEU A 12 17.29 0.14 12.79
N ILE A 13 18.18 0.93 12.21
CA ILE A 13 17.81 2.19 11.56
C ILE A 13 16.87 1.93 10.38
N VAL A 14 17.18 0.95 9.54
CA VAL A 14 16.32 0.58 8.43
C VAL A 14 14.93 0.18 8.93
N ASN A 15 14.87 -0.62 9.97
CA ASN A 15 13.60 -1.04 10.54
C ASN A 15 12.78 0.15 11.07
N ILE A 16 13.42 1.08 11.76
CA ILE A 16 12.75 2.28 12.26
C ILE A 16 12.21 3.11 11.11
N VAL A 17 13.02 3.34 10.07
CA VAL A 17 12.60 4.12 8.91
C VAL A 17 11.43 3.43 8.22
N LEU A 18 11.48 2.11 8.06
CA LEU A 18 10.37 1.36 7.47
C LEU A 18 9.09 1.50 8.28
N TRP A 19 9.18 1.42 9.61
CA TRP A 19 7.99 1.59 10.44
C TRP A 19 7.42 2.99 10.35
N LEU A 20 8.26 4.02 10.30
CA LEU A 20 7.79 5.39 10.09
C LEU A 20 7.09 5.52 8.74
N LEU A 21 7.65 4.93 7.69
CA LEU A 21 7.03 4.94 6.38
C LEU A 21 5.70 4.16 6.38
N GLN A 22 5.67 3.00 7.03
CA GLN A 22 4.45 2.19 7.13
C GLN A 22 3.34 2.93 7.88
N ILE A 23 3.68 3.62 8.96
CA ILE A 23 2.71 4.41 9.72
C ILE A 23 2.18 5.55 8.86
N ALA A 24 3.07 6.26 8.17
CA ALA A 24 2.66 7.36 7.30
C ALA A 24 1.76 6.86 6.16
N LEU A 25 2.14 5.78 5.50
CA LEU A 25 1.32 5.19 4.44
C LEU A 25 -0.01 4.69 4.98
N GLY A 26 0.00 4.01 6.12
CA GLY A 26 -1.22 3.52 6.74
C GLY A 26 -2.19 4.64 7.06
N ALA A 27 -1.69 5.72 7.65
CA ALA A 27 -2.51 6.89 7.95
C ALA A 27 -3.08 7.50 6.68
N TYR A 28 -2.25 7.64 5.64
CA TYR A 28 -2.70 8.21 4.37
C TYR A 28 -3.77 7.33 3.71
N PHE A 29 -3.56 6.02 3.65
CA PHE A 29 -4.52 5.13 3.01
C PHE A 29 -5.83 5.04 3.78
N LEU A 30 -5.81 5.14 5.12
CA LEU A 30 -7.05 5.24 5.89
C LEU A 30 -7.80 6.52 5.57
N TYR A 31 -7.08 7.63 5.47
CA TYR A 31 -7.68 8.90 5.05
C TYR A 31 -8.28 8.79 3.64
N SER A 32 -7.51 8.22 2.71
CA SER A 32 -7.96 8.03 1.33
C SER A 32 -9.21 7.16 1.26
N ALA A 33 -9.25 6.08 2.03
CA ALA A 33 -10.42 5.20 2.09
C ALA A 33 -11.63 5.95 2.62
N TYR A 34 -11.46 6.76 3.66
CA TYR A 34 -12.53 7.61 4.18
C TYR A 34 -13.07 8.51 3.08
N MET A 35 -12.19 9.16 2.32
CA MET A 35 -12.59 10.03 1.22
C MET A 35 -13.34 9.24 0.15
N LEU A 36 -12.87 8.04 -0.19
CA LEU A 36 -13.55 7.19 -1.17
C LEU A 36 -14.98 6.85 -0.77
N PHE A 37 -15.20 6.58 0.51
CA PHE A 37 -16.53 6.20 0.99
C PHE A 37 -17.47 7.39 1.17
N PHE A 38 -16.96 8.54 1.61
CA PHE A 38 -17.82 9.59 2.13
C PHE A 38 -17.71 10.93 1.38
N GLU A 39 -16.69 11.15 0.56
CA GLU A 39 -16.54 12.43 -0.15
C GLU A 39 -17.43 12.44 -1.40
N PRO A 40 -18.37 13.41 -1.54
CA PRO A 40 -19.24 13.47 -2.71
C PRO A 40 -18.50 13.58 -4.05
N GLY A 41 -17.35 14.26 -4.07
CA GLY A 41 -16.55 14.39 -5.28
C GLY A 41 -16.05 13.05 -5.82
N MET A 42 -15.91 12.06 -4.96
CA MET A 42 -15.48 10.72 -5.39
C MET A 42 -16.58 10.00 -6.18
N VAL A 43 -17.84 10.26 -5.88
CA VAL A 43 -18.94 9.72 -6.67
C VAL A 43 -18.83 10.21 -8.11
N ASN A 44 -18.59 11.51 -8.29
CA ASN A 44 -18.42 12.09 -9.62
C ASN A 44 -17.19 11.54 -10.33
N LYS A 45 -16.08 11.41 -9.62
CA LYS A 45 -14.84 10.86 -10.17
C LYS A 45 -15.06 9.44 -10.69
N PHE A 46 -15.73 8.59 -9.94
CA PHE A 46 -15.96 7.21 -10.36
C PHE A 46 -17.02 7.10 -11.45
N ASN A 47 -17.95 8.06 -11.55
CA ASN A 47 -18.79 8.18 -12.75
C ASN A 47 -17.95 8.46 -13.99
N ASP A 48 -16.96 9.34 -13.87
CA ASP A 48 -16.06 9.67 -14.99
C ASP A 48 -15.20 8.48 -15.38
N ILE A 49 -14.80 7.66 -14.42
CA ILE A 49 -14.04 6.43 -14.70
C ILE A 49 -14.87 5.45 -15.51
N GLY A 50 -16.15 5.33 -15.20
CA GLY A 50 -17.09 4.60 -16.04
C GLY A 50 -17.29 3.12 -15.72
N PHE A 51 -16.63 2.60 -14.67
CA PHE A 51 -16.79 1.18 -14.28
C PHE A 51 -17.85 0.97 -13.19
N GLY A 52 -18.48 2.04 -12.70
CA GLY A 52 -19.50 1.96 -11.68
C GLY A 52 -18.99 2.27 -10.29
N GLN A 53 -19.92 2.55 -9.38
CA GLN A 53 -19.57 2.93 -8.01
C GLN A 53 -19.02 1.75 -7.19
N TRP A 54 -19.28 0.51 -7.63
CA TRP A 54 -18.75 -0.66 -6.92
C TRP A 54 -17.22 -0.62 -6.82
N LEU A 55 -16.56 -0.09 -7.86
CA LEU A 55 -15.11 0.02 -7.86
C LEU A 55 -14.63 0.95 -6.75
N ARG A 56 -15.38 2.01 -6.47
CA ARG A 56 -15.09 2.94 -5.39
C ARG A 56 -15.10 2.22 -4.03
N TYR A 57 -16.12 1.41 -3.80
CA TYR A 57 -16.22 0.66 -2.55
C TYR A 57 -15.13 -0.41 -2.43
N VAL A 58 -14.87 -1.13 -3.52
CA VAL A 58 -13.81 -2.15 -3.54
C VAL A 58 -12.45 -1.51 -3.23
N THR A 59 -12.15 -0.40 -3.87
CA THR A 59 -10.88 0.30 -3.64
C THR A 59 -10.77 0.77 -2.19
N GLY A 60 -11.85 1.33 -1.65
CA GLY A 60 -11.88 1.77 -0.25
C GLY A 60 -11.64 0.63 0.73
N VAL A 61 -12.25 -0.52 0.49
CA VAL A 61 -12.04 -1.70 1.33
C VAL A 61 -10.60 -2.19 1.23
N LEU A 62 -10.05 -2.25 0.02
CA LEU A 62 -8.66 -2.69 -0.19
C LEU A 62 -7.66 -1.75 0.46
N GLU A 63 -7.90 -0.43 0.37
CA GLU A 63 -7.02 0.54 1.01
C GLU A 63 -7.10 0.45 2.53
N THR A 64 -8.30 0.26 3.08
CA THR A 64 -8.48 0.09 4.52
C THR A 64 -7.77 -1.17 5.01
N ALA A 65 -8.00 -2.29 4.33
CA ALA A 65 -7.37 -3.56 4.70
C ALA A 65 -5.84 -3.47 4.57
N GLY A 66 -5.36 -2.85 3.49
CA GLY A 66 -3.94 -2.66 3.29
C GLY A 66 -3.30 -1.76 4.35
N ALA A 67 -3.98 -0.67 4.69
CA ALA A 67 -3.50 0.24 5.72
C ALA A 67 -3.37 -0.46 7.08
N ILE A 68 -4.38 -1.23 7.45
CA ILE A 68 -4.35 -1.99 8.69
C ILE A 68 -3.23 -3.03 8.65
N GLY A 69 -3.12 -3.75 7.52
CA GLY A 69 -2.08 -4.77 7.36
C GLY A 69 -0.67 -4.21 7.42
N LEU A 70 -0.45 -2.98 6.95
CA LEU A 70 0.86 -2.32 7.07
C LEU A 70 1.29 -2.17 8.53
N LEU A 71 0.35 -2.05 9.43
CA LEU A 71 0.61 -1.80 10.84
C LEU A 71 0.70 -3.08 11.66
N ILE A 72 0.45 -4.23 11.05
CA ILE A 72 0.51 -5.52 11.71
C ILE A 72 1.84 -6.20 11.36
N PRO A 73 2.71 -6.47 12.36
CA PRO A 73 3.94 -7.20 12.09
C PRO A 73 3.64 -8.56 11.45
N GLY A 74 4.40 -8.92 10.44
CA GLY A 74 4.19 -10.16 9.70
C GLY A 74 3.25 -10.05 8.53
N LEU A 75 2.43 -9.01 8.46
CA LEU A 75 1.55 -8.75 7.31
C LEU A 75 1.99 -7.54 6.48
N SER A 76 2.97 -6.79 6.96
CA SER A 76 3.36 -5.51 6.35
C SER A 76 3.78 -5.66 4.89
N GLY A 77 4.57 -6.69 4.58
CA GLY A 77 5.03 -6.91 3.20
C GLY A 77 3.90 -7.26 2.25
N LEU A 78 3.01 -8.14 2.68
CA LEU A 78 1.86 -8.55 1.87
C LEU A 78 0.90 -7.38 1.67
N ALA A 79 0.64 -6.62 2.74
CA ALA A 79 -0.21 -5.43 2.67
C ALA A 79 0.38 -4.40 1.71
N ALA A 80 1.69 -4.16 1.78
CA ALA A 80 2.36 -3.22 0.88
C ALA A 80 2.27 -3.68 -0.57
N LEU A 81 2.41 -4.97 -0.83
CA LEU A 81 2.26 -5.52 -2.18
C LEU A 81 0.84 -5.28 -2.70
N GLY A 82 -0.18 -5.54 -1.88
CA GLY A 82 -1.57 -5.30 -2.27
C GLY A 82 -1.84 -3.83 -2.57
N LEU A 83 -1.34 -2.94 -1.71
CA LEU A 83 -1.48 -1.49 -1.93
C LEU A 83 -0.74 -1.03 -3.18
N ALA A 84 0.43 -1.61 -3.47
CA ALA A 84 1.16 -1.31 -4.69
C ALA A 84 0.33 -1.67 -5.93
N LEU A 85 -0.33 -2.82 -5.91
CA LEU A 85 -1.20 -3.24 -7.02
C LEU A 85 -2.39 -2.29 -7.18
N VAL A 86 -2.99 -1.84 -6.08
CA VAL A 86 -4.06 -0.84 -6.13
C VAL A 86 -3.54 0.47 -6.74
N MET A 87 -2.34 0.88 -6.38
CA MET A 87 -1.75 2.12 -6.91
C MET A 87 -1.37 1.98 -8.39
N VAL A 88 -1.00 0.80 -8.85
CA VAL A 88 -0.83 0.56 -10.30
C VAL A 88 -2.16 0.86 -11.02
N GLY A 89 -3.26 0.32 -10.51
CA GLY A 89 -4.57 0.57 -11.08
C GLY A 89 -4.96 2.03 -11.03
N ALA A 90 -4.72 2.69 -9.90
CA ALA A 90 -5.02 4.11 -9.74
C ALA A 90 -4.19 4.97 -10.69
N SER A 91 -2.92 4.68 -10.83
CA SER A 91 -2.04 5.41 -11.75
C SER A 91 -2.50 5.24 -13.21
N ALA A 92 -2.83 4.02 -13.59
CA ALA A 92 -3.33 3.75 -14.94
C ALA A 92 -4.64 4.49 -15.21
N THR A 93 -5.52 4.54 -14.22
CA THR A 93 -6.80 5.26 -14.32
C THR A 93 -6.54 6.75 -14.55
N GLU A 94 -5.64 7.36 -13.80
CA GLU A 94 -5.32 8.77 -13.96
C GLU A 94 -4.70 9.06 -15.33
N ILE A 95 -3.85 8.18 -15.83
CA ILE A 95 -3.12 8.39 -17.07
C ILE A 95 -4.00 8.12 -18.31
N PHE A 96 -4.75 7.02 -18.29
CA PHE A 96 -5.38 6.49 -19.49
C PHE A 96 -6.89 6.74 -19.58
N ILE A 97 -7.57 6.95 -18.47
CA ILE A 97 -9.03 7.02 -18.43
C ILE A 97 -9.53 8.43 -18.16
N LEU A 98 -8.96 9.12 -17.18
CA LEU A 98 -9.44 10.44 -16.78
C LEU A 98 -8.84 11.53 -17.67
N ALA A 99 -9.69 12.43 -18.17
CA ALA A 99 -9.26 13.48 -19.10
C ALA A 99 -8.25 14.44 -18.47
N ASN A 100 -8.43 14.79 -17.20
CA ASN A 100 -7.54 15.68 -16.47
C ASN A 100 -6.86 14.97 -15.32
N GLY A 101 -6.52 13.70 -15.53
CA GLY A 101 -5.93 12.88 -14.49
C GLY A 101 -4.50 13.30 -14.15
N ASP A 102 -4.14 13.08 -12.91
CA ASP A 102 -2.79 13.34 -12.42
C ASP A 102 -2.35 12.13 -11.61
N ALA A 103 -1.36 11.42 -12.14
CA ALA A 103 -0.85 10.21 -11.51
C ALA A 103 0.29 10.48 -10.53
N THR A 104 0.63 11.74 -10.25
CA THR A 104 1.77 12.07 -9.39
C THR A 104 1.65 11.41 -8.02
N LEU A 105 0.53 11.61 -7.34
CA LEU A 105 0.33 11.03 -6.01
C LEU A 105 0.25 9.50 -6.03
N PRO A 106 -0.56 8.86 -6.91
CA PRO A 106 -0.55 7.41 -6.99
C PRO A 106 0.82 6.81 -7.30
N LEU A 107 1.62 7.47 -8.15
CA LEU A 107 2.96 6.97 -8.46
C LEU A 107 3.90 7.08 -7.25
N ILE A 108 3.81 8.16 -6.48
CA ILE A 108 4.59 8.31 -5.25
C ILE A 108 4.19 7.22 -4.24
N LEU A 109 2.89 7.01 -4.07
CA LEU A 109 2.38 5.98 -3.16
C LEU A 109 2.77 4.58 -3.63
N LEU A 110 2.75 4.35 -4.94
CA LEU A 110 3.21 3.10 -5.53
C LEU A 110 4.68 2.86 -5.19
N LEU A 111 5.53 3.84 -5.41
CA LEU A 111 6.96 3.71 -5.11
C LEU A 111 7.19 3.40 -3.63
N ALA A 112 6.52 4.13 -2.74
CA ALA A 112 6.65 3.91 -1.31
C ALA A 112 6.17 2.51 -0.91
N SER A 113 5.06 2.06 -1.49
CA SER A 113 4.52 0.72 -1.21
C SER A 113 5.45 -0.37 -1.71
N VAL A 114 6.04 -0.19 -2.89
CA VAL A 114 7.01 -1.14 -3.44
C VAL A 114 8.25 -1.22 -2.55
N VAL A 115 8.74 -0.09 -2.06
CA VAL A 115 9.88 -0.08 -1.13
C VAL A 115 9.56 -0.92 0.10
N VAL A 116 8.42 -0.71 0.72
CA VAL A 116 8.03 -1.50 1.89
C VAL A 116 7.90 -2.98 1.53
N ALA A 117 7.27 -3.30 0.40
CA ALA A 117 7.10 -4.69 -0.03
C ALA A 117 8.46 -5.38 -0.21
N ILE A 118 9.42 -4.71 -0.82
CA ILE A 118 10.76 -5.27 -1.04
C ILE A 118 11.48 -5.49 0.28
N PHE A 119 11.48 -4.49 1.17
CA PHE A 119 12.20 -4.61 2.44
C PHE A 119 11.48 -5.51 3.45
N ARG A 120 10.18 -5.76 3.25
CA ARG A 120 9.40 -6.68 4.08
C ARG A 120 9.07 -8.00 3.37
N ARG A 121 9.76 -8.33 2.28
CA ARG A 121 9.46 -9.53 1.50
C ARG A 121 9.57 -10.83 2.30
N GLY A 122 10.38 -10.83 3.36
CA GLY A 122 10.45 -11.97 4.25
C GLY A 122 9.10 -12.28 4.92
N ASP A 123 8.31 -11.25 5.22
CA ASP A 123 6.97 -11.44 5.77
C ASP A 123 6.07 -12.18 4.77
N ILE A 124 6.18 -11.83 3.49
CA ILE A 124 5.40 -12.48 2.43
C ILE A 124 5.75 -13.97 2.35
N THR A 125 7.05 -14.26 2.34
CA THR A 125 7.54 -15.64 2.28
C THR A 125 7.05 -16.46 3.46
N ARG A 126 7.13 -15.91 4.66
CA ARG A 126 6.66 -16.60 5.87
C ARG A 126 5.16 -16.82 5.85
N PHE A 127 4.40 -15.85 5.38
CA PHE A 127 2.95 -15.97 5.27
C PHE A 127 2.56 -17.08 4.31
N VAL A 128 3.17 -17.10 3.13
CA VAL A 128 2.91 -18.13 2.12
C VAL A 128 3.27 -19.51 2.66
N SER A 129 4.38 -19.63 3.38
CA SER A 129 4.79 -20.90 3.98
C SER A 129 3.76 -21.42 4.97
N ARG A 130 3.11 -20.54 5.72
CA ARG A 130 2.05 -20.93 6.65
C ARG A 130 0.81 -21.45 5.93
N LEU A 131 0.55 -20.95 4.72
CA LEU A 131 -0.58 -21.39 3.93
C LEU A 131 -0.34 -22.74 3.24
N SER A 132 0.90 -23.25 3.28
CA SER A 132 1.27 -24.52 2.65
C SER A 132 1.73 -25.51 3.71
N PRO A 133 0.83 -25.96 4.63
CA PRO A 133 1.22 -26.90 5.66
C PRO A 133 1.65 -28.23 5.05
N GLY A 134 2.55 -28.91 5.72
CA GLY A 134 3.05 -30.18 5.24
C GLY A 134 4.32 -30.09 4.38
N ARG A 135 4.86 -28.90 4.23
CA ARG A 135 6.09 -28.71 3.46
C ARG A 135 7.29 -28.46 4.30
#